data_3e62ef733881320239200c81976bd6a3
#
_entry.id   3e62ef733881320239200c81976bd6a3
#
_cell.length_a   1.000
_cell.length_b   1.000
_cell.length_c   1.000
_cell.angle_alpha   90.00
_cell.angle_beta   90.00
_cell.angle_gamma   90.00
#
_symmetry.space_group_name_H-M   'P 1'
#
loop_
_entity.id
_entity.type
_entity.pdbx_description
1 polymer ?
#
loop_
_entity_poly.entity_id
_entity_poly.type
_entity_poly.pdbx_seq_one_letter_code
_entity_poly.pdbx_strand_id
1 'polypeptide(L)'
;MQAETSHIDELLECLVFLTRFYGVPNSQDALTTGLPLVSGRLSTALFSRAAECGGLSAREVIQPLEQISPLLLPCVLQTRHGGACILLEWSKDRSQAKVIFPQAGDAAQWVSTAQLGDEYNGRLFFVKKQFKFDERSPKVLETRDGHWFWSTLFESRGIYRDVLIASILINLFAVASPLFTMNVYDKIVPNLAFDSLWVLAV
;
A
#
# COMPACT_ATOMS: atom_id res chain seq x y z
N MET A 1 -30.91 44.00 -7.88
CA MET A 1 -29.77 43.44 -7.11
C MET A 1 -30.12 42.00 -6.79
N GLN A 2 -29.81 41.11 -7.71
CA GLN A 2 -30.04 39.67 -7.51
C GLN A 2 -28.89 39.18 -6.63
N ALA A 3 -29.21 38.64 -5.47
CA ALA A 3 -28.24 37.92 -4.66
C ALA A 3 -27.76 36.72 -5.47
N GLU A 4 -26.48 36.72 -5.88
CA GLU A 4 -25.79 35.55 -6.34
C GLU A 4 -25.79 34.54 -5.18
N THR A 5 -26.73 33.60 -5.21
CA THR A 5 -26.64 32.41 -4.42
C THR A 5 -25.37 31.70 -4.90
N SER A 6 -24.29 31.87 -4.16
CA SER A 6 -23.06 31.13 -4.30
C SER A 6 -23.41 29.62 -4.22
N HIS A 7 -23.68 29.02 -5.37
CA HIS A 7 -23.88 27.59 -5.44
C HIS A 7 -22.54 26.94 -5.16
N ILE A 8 -22.38 26.44 -3.94
CA ILE A 8 -21.20 25.68 -3.50
C ILE A 8 -21.00 24.52 -4.47
N ASP A 9 -19.80 24.42 -5.04
CA ASP A 9 -19.42 23.27 -5.86
C ASP A 9 -18.98 22.12 -4.93
N GLU A 10 -19.92 21.24 -4.62
CA GLU A 10 -19.73 20.17 -3.64
C GLU A 10 -18.59 19.21 -4.04
N LEU A 11 -18.41 18.96 -5.33
CA LEU A 11 -17.30 18.12 -5.81
C LEU A 11 -15.95 18.78 -5.53
N LEU A 12 -15.88 20.10 -5.76
CA LEU A 12 -14.66 20.86 -5.50
C LEU A 12 -14.36 20.96 -4.01
N GLU A 13 -15.38 21.20 -3.19
CA GLU A 13 -15.24 21.21 -1.72
C GLU A 13 -14.81 19.85 -1.18
N CYS A 14 -15.39 18.75 -1.66
CA CYS A 14 -14.91 17.40 -1.32
C CYS A 14 -13.44 17.23 -1.66
N LEU A 15 -12.99 17.73 -2.80
CA LEU A 15 -11.60 17.62 -3.20
C LEU A 15 -10.67 18.47 -2.31
N VAL A 16 -11.07 19.70 -1.97
CA VAL A 16 -10.34 20.57 -1.04
C VAL A 16 -10.19 19.89 0.32
N PHE A 17 -11.27 19.31 0.85
CA PHE A 17 -11.22 18.55 2.09
C PHE A 17 -10.22 17.40 2.01
N LEU A 18 -10.27 16.61 0.93
CA LEU A 18 -9.37 15.47 0.74
C LEU A 18 -7.91 15.89 0.60
N THR A 19 -7.60 17.03 -0.02
CA THR A 19 -6.22 17.54 -0.05
C THR A 19 -5.70 17.86 1.35
N ARG A 20 -6.53 18.43 2.23
CA ARG A 20 -6.19 18.65 3.64
C ARG A 20 -6.03 17.34 4.41
N PHE A 21 -6.95 16.40 4.20
CA PHE A 21 -6.93 15.07 4.83
C PHE A 21 -5.64 14.30 4.50
N TYR A 22 -5.17 14.36 3.26
CA TYR A 22 -3.92 13.71 2.82
C TYR A 22 -2.64 14.53 3.09
N GLY A 23 -2.75 15.69 3.74
CA GLY A 23 -1.61 16.52 4.11
C GLY A 23 -0.94 17.26 2.93
N VAL A 24 -1.72 17.55 1.87
CA VAL A 24 -1.33 18.37 0.71
C VAL A 24 -2.38 19.47 0.48
N PRO A 25 -2.56 20.41 1.44
CA PRO A 25 -3.62 21.38 1.36
C PRO A 25 -3.49 22.27 0.12
N ASN A 26 -4.55 22.35 -0.65
CA ASN A 26 -4.65 23.18 -1.85
C ASN A 26 -5.91 24.06 -1.77
N SER A 27 -5.85 25.25 -2.37
CA SER A 27 -7.02 26.11 -2.53
C SER A 27 -7.88 25.68 -3.71
N GLN A 28 -9.15 26.09 -3.73
CA GLN A 28 -10.05 25.83 -4.86
C GLN A 28 -9.48 26.32 -6.18
N ASP A 29 -8.89 27.52 -6.20
CA ASP A 29 -8.29 28.11 -7.40
C ASP A 29 -7.10 27.27 -7.91
N ALA A 30 -6.28 26.74 -7.00
CA ALA A 30 -5.15 25.90 -7.36
C ALA A 30 -5.60 24.58 -8.02
N LEU A 31 -6.70 24.01 -7.53
CA LEU A 31 -7.27 22.76 -8.05
C LEU A 31 -7.97 22.93 -9.40
N THR A 32 -8.47 24.12 -9.69
CA THR A 32 -9.23 24.43 -10.92
C THR A 32 -8.39 25.13 -11.98
N THR A 33 -7.17 25.54 -11.65
CA THR A 33 -6.29 26.25 -12.57
C THR A 33 -6.05 25.45 -13.85
N GLY A 34 -6.38 26.07 -15.00
CA GLY A 34 -6.21 25.46 -16.32
C GLY A 34 -7.27 24.43 -16.71
N LEU A 35 -8.32 24.25 -15.92
CA LEU A 35 -9.42 23.36 -16.23
C LEU A 35 -10.60 24.14 -16.86
N PRO A 36 -11.21 23.61 -17.93
CA PRO A 36 -12.39 24.22 -18.55
C PRO A 36 -13.63 23.95 -17.70
N LEU A 37 -13.91 24.83 -16.74
CA LEU A 37 -15.09 24.71 -15.88
C LEU A 37 -16.36 25.05 -16.69
N VAL A 38 -17.38 24.25 -16.55
CA VAL A 38 -18.70 24.52 -17.14
C VAL A 38 -19.54 25.27 -16.09
N SER A 39 -19.91 26.50 -16.40
CA SER A 39 -20.66 27.36 -15.45
C SER A 39 -20.00 27.52 -14.08
N GLY A 40 -18.65 27.52 -14.03
CA GLY A 40 -17.90 27.65 -12.78
C GLY A 40 -17.93 26.40 -11.89
N ARG A 41 -18.40 25.26 -12.37
CA ARG A 41 -18.51 24.00 -11.62
C ARG A 41 -17.59 22.93 -12.15
N LEU A 42 -17.05 22.14 -11.23
CA LEU A 42 -16.26 20.97 -11.56
C LEU A 42 -17.15 19.82 -12.01
N SER A 43 -17.03 19.41 -13.27
CA SER A 43 -17.74 18.25 -13.76
C SER A 43 -17.08 16.94 -13.27
N THR A 44 -17.87 15.86 -13.21
CA THR A 44 -17.37 14.51 -12.89
C THR A 44 -16.21 14.10 -13.78
N ALA A 45 -16.25 14.42 -15.06
CA ALA A 45 -15.20 14.12 -16.03
C ALA A 45 -13.88 14.85 -15.73
N LEU A 46 -13.94 16.02 -15.09
CA LEU A 46 -12.76 16.82 -14.75
C LEU A 46 -12.25 16.55 -13.32
N PHE A 47 -13.02 15.84 -12.49
CA PHE A 47 -12.67 15.56 -11.11
C PHE A 47 -11.30 14.89 -10.97
N SER A 48 -11.02 13.88 -11.80
CA SER A 48 -9.73 13.17 -11.75
C SER A 48 -8.56 14.10 -12.11
N ARG A 49 -8.74 15.00 -13.08
CA ARG A 49 -7.70 15.98 -13.47
C ARG A 49 -7.50 17.03 -12.37
N ALA A 50 -8.59 17.50 -11.75
CA ALA A 50 -8.50 18.43 -10.61
C ALA A 50 -7.78 17.78 -9.42
N ALA A 51 -8.04 16.50 -9.15
CA ALA A 51 -7.32 15.74 -8.13
C ALA A 51 -5.82 15.64 -8.41
N GLU A 52 -5.43 15.41 -9.68
CA GLU A 52 -4.02 15.38 -10.09
C GLU A 52 -3.32 16.73 -9.88
N CYS A 53 -4.00 17.86 -10.13
CA CYS A 53 -3.48 19.17 -9.80
C CYS A 53 -3.20 19.32 -8.30
N GLY A 54 -4.04 18.70 -7.45
CA GLY A 54 -3.88 18.66 -6.00
C GLY A 54 -2.87 17.61 -5.49
N GLY A 55 -2.19 16.89 -6.36
CA GLY A 55 -1.28 15.80 -5.95
C GLY A 55 -2.00 14.54 -5.45
N LEU A 56 -3.27 14.39 -5.81
CA LEU A 56 -4.08 13.21 -5.55
C LEU A 56 -4.35 12.45 -6.85
N SER A 57 -4.60 11.16 -6.74
CA SER A 57 -5.09 10.33 -7.85
C SER A 57 -6.53 9.94 -7.54
N ALA A 58 -7.45 10.27 -8.44
CA ALA A 58 -8.86 9.92 -8.32
C ALA A 58 -9.27 8.99 -9.46
N ARG A 59 -10.02 7.94 -9.13
CA ARG A 59 -10.56 6.98 -10.09
C ARG A 59 -12.06 6.86 -9.91
N GLU A 60 -12.81 7.15 -10.98
CA GLU A 60 -14.26 6.93 -11.03
C GLU A 60 -14.56 5.43 -11.11
N VAL A 61 -15.53 4.99 -10.32
CA VAL A 61 -16.04 3.62 -10.31
C VAL A 61 -17.55 3.66 -10.16
N ILE A 62 -18.24 2.73 -10.81
CA ILE A 62 -19.68 2.54 -10.67
C ILE A 62 -19.90 1.23 -9.93
N GLN A 63 -20.39 1.32 -8.71
CA GLN A 63 -20.69 0.13 -7.90
C GLN A 63 -21.73 0.46 -6.81
N PRO A 64 -22.50 -0.52 -6.35
CA PRO A 64 -23.45 -0.32 -5.26
C PRO A 64 -22.72 -0.02 -3.94
N LEU A 65 -23.40 0.72 -3.06
CA LEU A 65 -22.85 1.21 -1.78
C LEU A 65 -22.33 0.05 -0.90
N GLU A 66 -23.00 -1.09 -0.93
CA GLU A 66 -22.69 -2.28 -0.13
C GLU A 66 -21.35 -2.94 -0.50
N GLN A 67 -20.94 -2.78 -1.75
CA GLN A 67 -19.71 -3.37 -2.27
C GLN A 67 -18.47 -2.51 -2.01
N ILE A 68 -18.63 -1.31 -1.42
CA ILE A 68 -17.51 -0.43 -1.12
C ILE A 68 -16.68 -1.05 0.01
N SER A 69 -15.42 -1.39 -0.29
CA SER A 69 -14.50 -1.93 0.70
C SER A 69 -14.05 -0.87 1.70
N PRO A 70 -14.03 -1.17 3.01
CA PRO A 70 -13.50 -0.27 4.04
C PRO A 70 -12.03 0.12 3.81
N LEU A 71 -11.27 -0.72 3.10
CA LEU A 71 -9.84 -0.48 2.81
C LEU A 71 -9.60 0.60 1.75
N LEU A 72 -10.64 0.99 1.01
CA LEU A 72 -10.55 2.00 -0.05
C LEU A 72 -11.07 3.38 0.38
N LEU A 73 -11.38 3.54 1.65
CA LEU A 73 -11.81 4.82 2.22
C LEU A 73 -10.60 5.73 2.54
N PRO A 74 -10.77 7.04 2.48
CA PRO A 74 -11.98 7.80 2.12
C PRO A 74 -12.28 7.79 0.62
N CYS A 75 -13.58 7.90 0.27
CA CYS A 75 -14.02 8.06 -1.11
C CYS A 75 -15.10 9.14 -1.23
N VAL A 76 -15.25 9.70 -2.42
CA VAL A 76 -16.30 10.69 -2.73
C VAL A 76 -17.47 9.97 -3.38
N LEU A 77 -18.65 10.09 -2.80
CA LEU A 77 -19.90 9.55 -3.34
C LEU A 77 -20.64 10.67 -4.07
N GLN A 78 -21.20 10.35 -5.22
CA GLN A 78 -22.06 11.27 -5.95
C GLN A 78 -23.52 11.01 -5.58
N THR A 79 -24.27 12.09 -5.28
CA THR A 79 -25.69 11.99 -4.96
C THR A 79 -26.58 12.14 -6.21
N ARG A 80 -27.80 11.65 -6.13
CA ARG A 80 -28.80 11.73 -7.23
C ARG A 80 -29.18 13.16 -7.58
N HIS A 81 -29.04 14.08 -6.64
CA HIS A 81 -29.36 15.50 -6.84
C HIS A 81 -28.19 16.32 -7.43
N GLY A 82 -27.15 15.63 -7.88
CA GLY A 82 -25.96 16.26 -8.47
C GLY A 82 -24.95 16.78 -7.47
N GLY A 83 -25.16 16.51 -6.18
CA GLY A 83 -24.24 16.83 -5.10
C GLY A 83 -23.16 15.76 -4.90
N ALA A 84 -22.32 15.98 -3.89
CA ALA A 84 -21.30 15.05 -3.48
C ALA A 84 -21.10 15.04 -1.96
N CYS A 85 -20.69 13.88 -1.44
CA CYS A 85 -20.32 13.75 -0.03
C CYS A 85 -19.09 12.82 0.09
N ILE A 86 -18.39 12.91 1.21
CA ILE A 86 -17.21 12.10 1.50
C ILE A 86 -17.57 11.01 2.47
N LEU A 87 -17.37 9.76 2.09
CA LEU A 87 -17.48 8.61 2.98
C LEU A 87 -16.13 8.35 3.62
N LEU A 88 -16.03 8.50 4.95
CA LEU A 88 -14.79 8.33 5.71
C LEU A 88 -14.64 6.93 6.29
N GLU A 89 -15.72 6.39 6.87
CA GLU A 89 -15.65 5.16 7.66
C GLU A 89 -17.01 4.46 7.72
N TRP A 90 -17.01 3.15 7.83
CA TRP A 90 -18.18 2.34 8.12
C TRP A 90 -18.26 2.00 9.60
N SER A 91 -19.48 1.94 10.15
CA SER A 91 -19.70 1.28 11.42
C SER A 91 -19.35 -0.21 11.35
N LYS A 92 -19.00 -0.83 12.48
CA LYS A 92 -18.67 -2.26 12.55
C LYS A 92 -19.76 -3.16 11.94
N ASP A 93 -21.01 -2.77 12.10
CA ASP A 93 -22.20 -3.51 11.61
C ASP A 93 -22.60 -3.07 10.19
N ARG A 94 -21.92 -2.12 9.59
CA ARG A 94 -22.28 -1.47 8.31
C ARG A 94 -23.70 -0.88 8.28
N SER A 95 -24.34 -0.70 9.43
CA SER A 95 -25.65 -0.05 9.54
C SER A 95 -25.58 1.46 9.38
N GLN A 96 -24.41 2.04 9.68
CA GLN A 96 -24.16 3.47 9.60
C GLN A 96 -22.85 3.73 8.87
N ALA A 97 -22.80 4.90 8.22
CA ALA A 97 -21.64 5.43 7.54
C ALA A 97 -21.28 6.79 8.10
N LYS A 98 -20.00 7.04 8.33
CA LYS A 98 -19.47 8.34 8.71
C LYS A 98 -19.21 9.15 7.46
N VAL A 99 -19.99 10.21 7.28
CA VAL A 99 -20.02 11.00 6.05
C VAL A 99 -19.79 12.47 6.36
N ILE A 100 -19.15 13.17 5.44
CA ILE A 100 -19.05 14.63 5.45
C ILE A 100 -19.83 15.18 4.27
N PHE A 101 -20.74 16.08 4.55
CA PHE A 101 -21.46 16.86 3.55
C PHE A 101 -20.84 18.26 3.49
N PRO A 102 -20.21 18.66 2.39
CA PRO A 102 -19.54 19.97 2.29
C PRO A 102 -20.48 21.16 2.56
N GLN A 103 -21.76 21.02 2.22
CA GLN A 103 -22.77 22.04 2.49
C GLN A 103 -23.03 22.28 3.98
N ALA A 104 -22.85 21.26 4.81
CA ALA A 104 -23.05 21.33 6.25
C ALA A 104 -21.76 21.68 7.01
N GLY A 105 -20.67 21.91 6.29
CA GLY A 105 -19.33 22.14 6.83
C GLY A 105 -18.51 20.86 6.97
N ASP A 106 -17.27 20.99 7.48
CA ASP A 106 -16.30 19.89 7.59
C ASP A 106 -16.64 18.88 8.71
N ALA A 107 -17.81 18.98 9.34
CA ALA A 107 -18.20 18.10 10.43
C ALA A 107 -18.65 16.73 9.92
N ALA A 108 -17.96 15.67 10.38
CA ALA A 108 -18.35 14.31 10.06
C ALA A 108 -19.57 13.89 10.90
N GLN A 109 -20.57 13.30 10.27
CA GLN A 109 -21.78 12.80 10.92
C GLN A 109 -22.03 11.33 10.55
N TRP A 110 -22.66 10.62 11.47
CA TRP A 110 -23.11 9.27 11.24
C TRP A 110 -24.50 9.27 10.60
N VAL A 111 -24.60 8.67 9.42
CA VAL A 111 -25.83 8.56 8.64
C VAL A 111 -26.17 7.10 8.47
N SER A 112 -27.45 6.76 8.49
CA SER A 112 -27.91 5.40 8.18
C SER A 112 -27.52 5.00 6.77
N THR A 113 -27.00 3.76 6.60
CA THR A 113 -26.64 3.22 5.28
C THR A 113 -27.84 3.20 4.32
N ALA A 114 -29.05 3.00 4.83
CA ALA A 114 -30.27 3.03 4.01
C ALA A 114 -30.52 4.44 3.44
N GLN A 115 -30.45 5.48 4.27
CA GLN A 115 -30.62 6.87 3.82
C GLN A 115 -29.55 7.27 2.80
N LEU A 116 -28.29 6.89 3.07
CA LEU A 116 -27.20 7.16 2.15
C LEU A 116 -27.38 6.42 0.82
N GLY A 117 -27.92 5.20 0.85
CA GLY A 117 -28.22 4.39 -0.34
C GLY A 117 -29.32 5.00 -1.20
N ASP A 118 -30.34 5.62 -0.59
CA ASP A 118 -31.41 6.31 -1.31
C ASP A 118 -30.91 7.57 -2.04
N GLU A 119 -29.94 8.27 -1.46
CA GLU A 119 -29.35 9.47 -2.06
C GLU A 119 -28.24 9.15 -3.07
N TYR A 120 -27.55 8.01 -2.92
CA TYR A 120 -26.44 7.61 -3.76
C TYR A 120 -26.88 7.27 -5.20
N ASN A 121 -26.16 7.77 -6.19
CA ASN A 121 -26.48 7.51 -7.61
C ASN A 121 -25.72 6.32 -8.22
N GLY A 122 -24.92 5.60 -7.45
CA GLY A 122 -24.11 4.47 -7.90
C GLY A 122 -22.70 4.83 -8.39
N ARG A 123 -22.35 6.13 -8.43
CA ARG A 123 -21.02 6.60 -8.86
C ARG A 123 -20.21 7.08 -7.67
N LEU A 124 -18.93 6.71 -7.65
CA LEU A 124 -18.00 7.18 -6.61
C LEU A 124 -16.61 7.41 -7.19
N PHE A 125 -15.82 8.18 -6.48
CA PHE A 125 -14.40 8.39 -6.75
C PHE A 125 -13.57 7.85 -5.59
N PHE A 126 -12.74 6.87 -5.87
CA PHE A 126 -11.67 6.50 -4.97
C PHE A 126 -10.52 7.50 -5.11
N VAL A 127 -10.16 8.13 -4.01
CA VAL A 127 -9.11 9.14 -3.99
C VAL A 127 -7.99 8.69 -3.08
N LYS A 128 -6.76 8.81 -3.56
CA LYS A 128 -5.55 8.50 -2.79
C LYS A 128 -4.44 9.48 -3.12
N LYS A 129 -3.49 9.62 -2.21
CA LYS A 129 -2.31 10.45 -2.44
C LYS A 129 -1.52 9.92 -3.62
N GLN A 130 -1.23 10.79 -4.58
CA GLN A 130 -0.31 10.47 -5.67
C GLN A 130 1.11 10.59 -5.15
N PHE A 131 1.86 9.50 -5.19
CA PHE A 131 3.30 9.55 -4.98
C PHE A 131 3.94 10.14 -6.25
N LYS A 132 4.20 11.44 -6.26
CA LYS A 132 5.14 12.02 -7.22
C LYS A 132 6.53 11.87 -6.59
N PHE A 133 7.41 11.14 -7.25
CA PHE A 133 8.82 11.21 -6.94
C PHE A 133 9.28 12.62 -7.31
N ASP A 134 9.35 13.51 -6.32
CA ASP A 134 9.99 14.79 -6.50
C ASP A 134 11.50 14.52 -6.53
N GLU A 135 12.17 14.92 -7.61
CA GLU A 135 13.64 14.82 -7.74
C GLU A 135 14.37 15.59 -6.62
N ARG A 136 13.65 16.45 -5.88
CA ARG A 136 14.16 17.19 -4.71
C ARG A 136 13.94 16.49 -3.37
N SER A 137 13.21 15.36 -3.34
CA SER A 137 13.16 14.52 -2.14
C SER A 137 14.58 14.02 -1.88
N PRO A 138 15.12 14.17 -0.66
CA PRO A 138 16.37 13.52 -0.34
C PRO A 138 16.20 12.05 -0.67
N LYS A 139 17.14 11.47 -1.40
CA LYS A 139 17.19 10.08 -1.89
C LYS A 139 17.16 9.04 -0.76
N VAL A 140 16.13 9.09 0.09
CA VAL A 140 15.91 8.12 1.17
C VAL A 140 15.29 6.82 0.65
N LEU A 141 14.75 6.86 -0.57
CA LEU A 141 14.32 5.68 -1.31
C LEU A 141 15.05 5.67 -2.66
N GLU A 142 16.37 5.60 -2.64
CA GLU A 142 17.04 4.95 -3.75
C GLU A 142 16.40 3.56 -3.81
N THR A 143 15.53 3.37 -4.80
CA THR A 143 15.24 2.03 -5.28
C THR A 143 16.59 1.42 -5.52
N ARG A 144 16.99 0.55 -4.64
CA ARG A 144 18.20 -0.26 -4.77
C ARG A 144 18.02 -1.10 -6.02
N ASP A 145 18.21 -0.43 -7.17
CA ASP A 145 18.14 -1.04 -8.48
C ASP A 145 19.16 -2.17 -8.53
N GLY A 146 18.64 -3.38 -8.70
CA GLY A 146 19.39 -4.53 -9.13
C GLY A 146 20.24 -5.27 -8.10
N HIS A 147 20.63 -4.66 -6.98
CA HIS A 147 21.54 -5.32 -6.01
C HIS A 147 20.91 -5.61 -4.65
N TRP A 148 19.58 -5.41 -4.47
CA TRP A 148 18.91 -5.68 -3.19
C TRP A 148 19.11 -7.13 -2.72
N PHE A 149 19.07 -8.08 -3.64
CA PHE A 149 19.31 -9.50 -3.37
C PHE A 149 20.73 -9.73 -2.84
N TRP A 150 21.74 -9.23 -3.54
CA TRP A 150 23.14 -9.40 -3.13
C TRP A 150 23.44 -8.68 -1.80
N SER A 151 22.85 -7.52 -1.55
CA SER A 151 23.06 -6.81 -0.30
C SER A 151 22.50 -7.57 0.89
N THR A 152 21.30 -8.15 0.76
CA THR A 152 20.68 -8.99 1.80
C THR A 152 21.49 -10.28 2.02
N LEU A 153 22.02 -10.85 0.95
CA LEU A 153 22.88 -12.03 1.01
C LEU A 153 24.19 -11.74 1.76
N PHE A 154 24.84 -10.62 1.46
CA PHE A 154 26.08 -10.20 2.13
C PHE A 154 25.86 -9.76 3.59
N GLU A 155 24.71 -9.23 3.93
CA GLU A 155 24.35 -8.89 5.31
C GLU A 155 24.25 -10.14 6.19
N SER A 156 23.77 -11.25 5.61
CA SER A 156 23.65 -12.54 6.29
C SER A 156 24.85 -13.46 6.11
N ARG A 157 25.99 -12.94 5.63
CA ARG A 157 27.20 -13.75 5.33
C ARG A 157 27.69 -14.62 6.49
N GLY A 158 27.44 -14.22 7.75
CA GLY A 158 27.81 -15.01 8.92
C GLY A 158 27.09 -16.35 8.94
N ILE A 159 25.80 -16.36 8.71
CA ILE A 159 24.97 -17.57 8.68
C ILE A 159 25.38 -18.49 7.55
N TYR A 160 25.61 -17.95 6.34
CA TYR A 160 26.04 -18.74 5.20
C TYR A 160 27.43 -19.35 5.39
N ARG A 161 28.36 -18.62 6.01
CA ARG A 161 29.69 -19.15 6.36
C ARG A 161 29.57 -20.34 7.30
N ASP A 162 28.76 -20.24 8.34
CA ASP A 162 28.61 -21.29 9.35
C ASP A 162 27.96 -22.55 8.74
N VAL A 163 26.94 -22.36 7.87
CA VAL A 163 26.33 -23.45 7.11
C VAL A 163 27.34 -24.11 6.15
N LEU A 164 28.19 -23.33 5.48
CA LEU A 164 29.19 -23.83 4.56
C LEU A 164 30.26 -24.65 5.30
N ILE A 165 30.73 -24.15 6.46
CA ILE A 165 31.68 -24.90 7.30
C ILE A 165 31.06 -26.21 7.78
N ALA A 166 29.82 -26.17 8.29
CA ALA A 166 29.10 -27.37 8.71
C ALA A 166 28.95 -28.39 7.54
N SER A 167 28.60 -27.90 6.37
CA SER A 167 28.47 -28.74 5.16
C SER A 167 29.81 -29.42 4.78
N ILE A 168 30.91 -28.69 4.83
CA ILE A 168 32.25 -29.24 4.55
C ILE A 168 32.60 -30.32 5.58
N LEU A 169 32.36 -30.07 6.86
CA LEU A 169 32.64 -31.04 7.93
C LEU A 169 31.80 -32.31 7.77
N ILE A 170 30.52 -32.18 7.51
CA ILE A 170 29.62 -33.32 7.28
C ILE A 170 30.11 -34.16 6.09
N ASN A 171 30.45 -33.52 4.98
CA ASN A 171 30.94 -34.24 3.81
C ASN A 171 32.32 -34.91 4.06
N LEU A 172 33.20 -34.26 4.84
CA LEU A 172 34.47 -34.84 5.24
C LEU A 172 34.28 -36.11 6.07
N PHE A 173 33.40 -36.08 7.07
CA PHE A 173 33.06 -37.24 7.87
C PHE A 173 32.36 -38.34 7.06
N ALA A 174 31.50 -37.96 6.11
CA ALA A 174 30.85 -38.93 5.20
C ALA A 174 31.86 -39.73 4.36
N VAL A 175 32.98 -39.11 3.95
CA VAL A 175 34.05 -39.77 3.24
C VAL A 175 35.00 -40.52 4.18
N ALA A 176 35.31 -39.94 5.34
CA ALA A 176 36.20 -40.54 6.32
C ALA A 176 35.66 -41.87 6.91
N SER A 177 34.35 -41.93 7.16
CA SER A 177 33.70 -43.09 7.77
C SER A 177 33.88 -44.39 6.96
N PRO A 178 33.58 -44.45 5.67
CA PRO A 178 33.81 -45.66 4.87
C PRO A 178 35.32 -45.99 4.71
N LEU A 179 36.18 -44.98 4.62
CA LEU A 179 37.65 -45.22 4.56
C LEU A 179 38.18 -45.82 5.87
N PHE A 180 37.69 -45.32 7.01
CA PHE A 180 37.99 -45.90 8.30
C PHE A 180 37.55 -47.36 8.38
N THR A 181 36.29 -47.61 8.02
CA THR A 181 35.73 -48.97 8.03
C THR A 181 36.55 -49.93 7.12
N MET A 182 36.89 -49.50 5.92
CA MET A 182 37.70 -50.29 5.01
C MET A 182 39.08 -50.59 5.58
N ASN A 183 39.77 -49.63 6.15
CA ASN A 183 41.06 -49.83 6.80
C ASN A 183 40.99 -50.78 7.99
N VAL A 184 39.92 -50.70 8.80
CA VAL A 184 39.70 -51.58 9.92
C VAL A 184 39.54 -53.04 9.46
N TYR A 185 38.68 -53.27 8.47
CA TYR A 185 38.41 -54.63 7.95
C TYR A 185 39.58 -55.21 7.16
N ASP A 186 40.31 -54.42 6.36
CA ASP A 186 41.35 -54.91 5.50
C ASP A 186 42.72 -55.08 6.19
N LYS A 187 43.03 -54.22 7.16
CA LYS A 187 44.36 -54.21 7.78
C LYS A 187 44.37 -54.64 9.25
N ILE A 188 43.40 -54.19 10.03
CA ILE A 188 43.42 -54.37 11.49
C ILE A 188 42.88 -55.75 11.86
N VAL A 189 41.75 -56.14 11.29
CA VAL A 189 41.12 -57.43 11.61
C VAL A 189 41.97 -58.62 11.22
N PRO A 190 42.57 -58.71 9.98
CA PRO A 190 43.43 -59.89 9.58
C PRO A 190 44.74 -59.93 10.33
N ASN A 191 45.34 -58.78 10.70
CA ASN A 191 46.70 -58.71 11.28
C ASN A 191 46.74 -58.59 12.79
N LEU A 192 45.54 -58.51 13.49
CA LEU A 192 45.41 -58.25 14.93
C LEU A 192 46.23 -57.02 15.41
N ALA A 193 46.39 -56.02 14.51
CA ALA A 193 47.24 -54.85 14.74
C ALA A 193 46.48 -53.78 15.53
N PHE A 194 46.26 -54.00 16.80
CA PHE A 194 45.54 -53.07 17.70
C PHE A 194 46.29 -51.73 17.86
N ASP A 195 47.63 -51.69 17.71
CA ASP A 195 48.38 -50.43 17.76
C ASP A 195 48.00 -49.46 16.64
N SER A 196 47.67 -50.00 15.44
CA SER A 196 47.22 -49.21 14.29
C SER A 196 45.83 -48.65 14.48
N LEU A 197 44.98 -49.27 15.31
CA LEU A 197 43.62 -48.81 15.62
C LEU A 197 43.67 -47.52 16.47
N TRP A 198 44.61 -47.44 17.42
CA TRP A 198 44.82 -46.26 18.22
C TRP A 198 45.28 -45.05 17.40
N VAL A 199 46.12 -45.23 16.43
CA VAL A 199 46.62 -44.18 15.54
C VAL A 199 45.50 -43.68 14.60
N LEU A 200 44.55 -44.54 14.23
CA LEU A 200 43.44 -44.18 13.35
C LEU A 200 42.29 -43.47 14.11
N ALA A 201 42.18 -43.66 15.44
CA ALA A 201 41.11 -43.15 16.27
C ALA A 201 41.40 -41.74 16.85
N VAL A 202 42.68 -41.30 16.81
CA VAL A 202 43.12 -39.98 17.27
C VAL A 202 43.16 -38.99 16.10
#